data_299cd0a7c07f24b75d1afd7906a46ac3
#
_entry.id   299cd0a7c07f24b75d1afd7906a46ac3
#
_cell.length_a   1.000
_cell.length_b   1.000
_cell.length_c   1.000
_cell.angle_alpha   90.00
_cell.angle_beta   90.00
_cell.angle_gamma   90.00
#
_symmetry.space_group_name_H-M   'P 1'
#
loop_
_entity.id
_entity.type
_entity.pdbx_description
1 polymer ?
#
loop_
_entity_poly.entity_id
_entity_poly.type
_entity_poly.pdbx_seq_one_letter_code
_entity_poly.pdbx_strand_id
1 'polypeptide(L)'
;MKKLLLRSSAILLCGITTFAQEVNYEEYDLDNGLHVILHQDKTTPIVTTSVMYHVGGKDRTEGRTGFAHLFEHLLFEGTKNIEKGKWFEIVSSNGGTNNANTTQDRTYYYEVFPSNNLKLGLWLESERMLHPIIDQSGIDTQNEVVKEEKRLSYDNSPYGQFLPVLGKNLFDVHPYKDPNIGYMKDLDAATLDDVLVYNQKYYVPNNAVLVVAGDIDLTETKKLVKDYFGPIPKGNAITRNYPKETPITTQKKATFNDPNIQIPAAMVAYRTPGFTERDAYVLDVISTYLSDGPSSKLYKKMVDDQKQALQVGAFNISQEDYGMYVVFGLPVGETTLEVLYTEMEEEIEKVRTTLISEKDYQKIQNKFENQFVNSNSSVEGIANSLARYYLLYGDTSLINKEIEVYRSITREEIKNVASKYLNTNQRLLLEYLPEENPAN
;
A
#
# COMPACT_ATOMS: atom_id res chain seq x y z
N MET A 1 43.87 28.96 57.04
CA MET A 1 42.88 27.84 56.97
C MET A 1 41.61 28.36 56.29
N LYS A 2 41.48 28.11 54.93
CA LYS A 2 40.27 28.44 54.18
C LYS A 2 39.58 27.14 53.87
N LYS A 3 38.37 26.94 54.38
CA LYS A 3 37.51 25.78 54.04
C LYS A 3 36.85 26.00 52.68
N LEU A 4 37.16 25.12 51.75
CA LEU A 4 36.52 25.03 50.44
C LEU A 4 35.23 24.21 50.57
N LEU A 5 34.08 24.84 50.38
CA LEU A 5 32.79 24.17 50.33
C LEU A 5 32.53 23.69 48.90
N LEU A 6 32.62 22.38 48.64
CA LEU A 6 32.15 21.74 47.43
C LEU A 6 30.61 21.72 47.46
N ARG A 7 29.98 22.47 46.54
CA ARG A 7 28.54 22.33 46.26
C ARG A 7 28.39 21.27 45.14
N SER A 8 27.92 20.10 45.53
CA SER A 8 27.48 19.07 44.59
C SER A 8 26.13 19.48 44.00
N SER A 9 26.12 19.93 42.73
CA SER A 9 24.89 20.13 42.00
C SER A 9 24.46 18.77 41.44
N ALA A 10 23.44 18.18 42.02
CA ALA A 10 22.74 17.03 41.46
C ALA A 10 21.93 17.52 40.23
N ILE A 11 22.40 17.20 39.04
CA ILE A 11 21.61 17.38 37.81
C ILE A 11 20.56 16.27 37.78
N LEU A 12 19.31 16.64 38.07
CA LEU A 12 18.16 15.78 37.90
C LEU A 12 17.93 15.64 36.38
N LEU A 13 18.40 14.54 35.76
CA LEU A 13 17.98 14.17 34.42
C LEU A 13 16.50 13.77 34.46
N CYS A 14 15.59 14.73 34.25
CA CYS A 14 14.24 14.41 33.85
C CYS A 14 14.30 13.76 32.47
N GLY A 15 14.21 12.45 32.41
CA GLY A 15 13.94 11.74 31.19
C GLY A 15 12.58 12.21 30.65
N ILE A 16 12.60 13.05 29.64
CA ILE A 16 11.41 13.36 28.84
C ILE A 16 11.13 12.08 28.05
N THR A 17 10.25 11.23 28.58
CA THR A 17 9.60 10.19 27.77
C THR A 17 8.70 10.92 26.80
N THR A 18 9.17 11.14 25.59
CA THR A 18 8.30 11.53 24.47
C THR A 18 7.40 10.33 24.19
N PHE A 19 6.20 10.36 24.77
CA PHE A 19 5.13 9.49 24.28
C PHE A 19 4.79 9.96 22.88
N ALA A 20 4.81 9.05 21.89
CA ALA A 20 4.15 9.30 20.62
C ALA A 20 2.69 9.67 20.99
N GLN A 21 2.16 10.71 20.34
CA GLN A 21 0.79 11.14 20.59
C GLN A 21 -0.14 10.00 20.25
N GLU A 22 -0.87 9.48 21.22
CA GLU A 22 -1.84 8.40 21.04
C GLU A 22 -3.01 8.91 20.19
N VAL A 23 -3.35 8.16 19.14
CA VAL A 23 -4.51 8.45 18.28
C VAL A 23 -5.75 7.92 18.98
N ASN A 24 -6.56 8.82 19.56
CA ASN A 24 -7.83 8.48 20.19
C ASN A 24 -8.93 8.41 19.12
N TYR A 25 -9.75 7.37 19.15
CA TYR A 25 -10.86 7.19 18.24
C TYR A 25 -12.04 6.50 18.92
N GLU A 26 -13.22 6.65 18.32
CA GLU A 26 -14.42 5.87 18.67
C GLU A 26 -14.85 5.08 17.44
N GLU A 27 -15.26 3.84 17.64
CA GLU A 27 -15.75 2.99 16.54
C GLU A 27 -17.07 2.29 16.88
N TYR A 28 -17.89 2.07 15.86
CA TYR A 28 -19.21 1.42 15.99
C TYR A 28 -19.74 0.96 14.63
N ASP A 29 -20.71 0.05 14.64
CA ASP A 29 -21.38 -0.40 13.43
C ASP A 29 -22.74 0.24 13.27
N LEU A 30 -23.14 0.56 12.03
CA LEU A 30 -24.51 0.86 11.66
C LEU A 30 -25.32 -0.44 11.43
N ASP A 31 -26.64 -0.35 11.49
CA ASP A 31 -27.53 -1.51 11.28
C ASP A 31 -27.35 -2.19 9.91
N ASN A 32 -26.91 -1.42 8.90
CA ASN A 32 -26.60 -1.93 7.56
C ASN A 32 -25.22 -2.58 7.45
N GLY A 33 -24.45 -2.61 8.53
CA GLY A 33 -23.14 -3.25 8.62
C GLY A 33 -21.98 -2.37 8.17
N LEU A 34 -22.20 -1.08 7.92
CA LEU A 34 -21.09 -0.13 7.73
C LEU A 34 -20.38 0.08 9.05
N HIS A 35 -19.10 -0.19 9.08
CA HIS A 35 -18.24 0.16 10.23
C HIS A 35 -17.85 1.63 10.16
N VAL A 36 -17.90 2.32 11.28
CA VAL A 36 -17.63 3.76 11.38
C VAL A 36 -16.54 4.01 12.42
N ILE A 37 -15.52 4.78 12.07
CA ILE A 37 -14.47 5.20 12.95
C ILE A 37 -14.43 6.73 12.97
N LEU A 38 -14.45 7.33 14.17
CA LEU A 38 -14.40 8.76 14.38
C LEU A 38 -13.14 9.13 15.15
N HIS A 39 -12.32 10.03 14.60
CA HIS A 39 -11.16 10.60 15.28
C HIS A 39 -11.32 12.11 15.38
N GLN A 40 -11.42 12.62 16.64
CA GLN A 40 -11.50 14.05 16.88
C GLN A 40 -10.11 14.65 17.11
N ASP A 41 -9.72 15.59 16.24
CA ASP A 41 -8.53 16.43 16.40
C ASP A 41 -8.87 17.87 16.03
N LYS A 42 -8.88 18.76 17.02
CA LYS A 42 -9.20 20.19 16.88
C LYS A 42 -7.97 21.08 16.67
N THR A 43 -6.81 20.50 16.44
CA THR A 43 -5.57 21.27 16.26
C THR A 43 -5.56 22.05 14.95
N THR A 44 -6.27 21.58 13.93
CA THR A 44 -6.40 22.20 12.61
C THR A 44 -7.86 22.21 12.18
N PRO A 45 -8.40 23.30 11.60
CA PRO A 45 -9.81 23.41 11.22
C PRO A 45 -10.12 22.68 9.90
N ILE A 46 -9.72 21.42 9.79
CA ILE A 46 -9.96 20.54 8.64
C ILE A 46 -10.60 19.22 9.07
N VAL A 47 -11.29 18.58 8.15
CA VAL A 47 -11.88 17.26 8.32
C VAL A 47 -11.59 16.40 7.10
N THR A 48 -11.29 15.14 7.33
CA THR A 48 -11.23 14.09 6.30
C THR A 48 -12.45 13.19 6.44
N THR A 49 -13.17 12.99 5.35
CA THR A 49 -14.18 11.92 5.19
C THR A 49 -13.62 10.91 4.22
N SER A 50 -13.64 9.63 4.58
CA SER A 50 -13.08 8.59 3.73
C SER A 50 -13.83 7.28 3.83
N VAL A 51 -13.93 6.57 2.72
CA VAL A 51 -14.49 5.23 2.65
C VAL A 51 -13.48 4.28 2.03
N MET A 52 -13.18 3.20 2.74
CA MET A 52 -12.36 2.11 2.23
C MET A 52 -13.24 0.88 2.04
N TYR A 53 -13.28 0.37 0.80
CA TYR A 53 -13.97 -0.86 0.45
C TYR A 53 -12.99 -2.02 0.43
N HIS A 54 -13.35 -3.16 1.02
CA HIS A 54 -12.57 -4.39 0.95
C HIS A 54 -12.80 -5.05 -0.41
N VAL A 55 -12.31 -4.42 -1.45
CA VAL A 55 -12.34 -4.90 -2.84
C VAL A 55 -11.17 -4.30 -3.61
N GLY A 56 -10.42 -5.15 -4.28
CA GLY A 56 -9.25 -4.75 -5.05
C GLY A 56 -9.04 -5.61 -6.30
N GLY A 57 -7.85 -5.53 -6.88
CA GLY A 57 -7.50 -6.23 -8.11
C GLY A 57 -7.71 -7.76 -8.03
N LYS A 58 -7.56 -8.36 -6.86
CA LYS A 58 -7.77 -9.80 -6.65
C LYS A 58 -9.24 -10.23 -6.71
N ASP A 59 -10.18 -9.32 -6.39
CA ASP A 59 -11.62 -9.59 -6.37
C ASP A 59 -12.21 -9.53 -7.80
N ARG A 60 -11.84 -10.46 -8.64
CA ARG A 60 -12.22 -10.48 -10.05
C ARG A 60 -12.90 -11.78 -10.47
N THR A 61 -13.67 -11.71 -11.53
CA THR A 61 -14.11 -12.86 -12.30
C THR A 61 -13.07 -13.15 -13.40
N GLU A 62 -12.95 -14.38 -13.84
CA GLU A 62 -12.05 -14.73 -14.94
C GLU A 62 -12.36 -13.90 -16.20
N GLY A 63 -11.32 -13.34 -16.84
CA GLY A 63 -11.45 -12.46 -18.00
C GLY A 63 -12.05 -11.06 -17.67
N ARG A 64 -12.02 -10.64 -16.42
CA ARG A 64 -12.50 -9.34 -15.95
C ARG A 64 -11.51 -8.71 -14.95
N THR A 65 -10.23 -8.66 -15.37
CA THR A 65 -9.19 -7.96 -14.59
C THR A 65 -9.37 -6.44 -14.69
N GLY A 66 -8.90 -5.71 -13.66
CA GLY A 66 -8.94 -4.24 -13.64
C GLY A 66 -10.25 -3.62 -13.19
N PHE A 67 -11.29 -4.41 -12.83
CA PHE A 67 -12.59 -3.87 -12.47
C PHE A 67 -12.55 -2.99 -11.21
N ALA A 68 -11.82 -3.37 -10.18
CA ALA A 68 -11.72 -2.53 -8.98
C ALA A 68 -11.12 -1.15 -9.31
N HIS A 69 -10.10 -1.09 -10.17
CA HIS A 69 -9.50 0.16 -10.63
C HIS A 69 -10.45 0.94 -11.57
N LEU A 70 -11.15 0.27 -12.48
CA LEU A 70 -12.19 0.92 -13.28
C LEU A 70 -13.27 1.55 -12.38
N PHE A 71 -13.65 0.89 -11.29
CA PHE A 71 -14.59 1.43 -10.31
C PHE A 71 -14.05 2.64 -9.55
N GLU A 72 -12.75 2.69 -9.29
CA GLU A 72 -12.12 3.89 -8.73
C GLU A 72 -12.46 5.13 -9.58
N HIS A 73 -12.39 5.03 -10.90
CA HIS A 73 -12.77 6.08 -11.82
C HIS A 73 -14.30 6.28 -11.95
N LEU A 74 -15.04 5.21 -12.13
CA LEU A 74 -16.50 5.26 -12.36
C LEU A 74 -17.26 5.94 -11.22
N LEU A 75 -16.83 5.75 -9.98
CA LEU A 75 -17.51 6.34 -8.83
C LEU A 75 -17.25 7.85 -8.64
N PHE A 76 -16.51 8.50 -9.56
CA PHE A 76 -16.40 9.95 -9.71
C PHE A 76 -17.25 10.52 -10.85
N GLU A 77 -17.84 9.67 -11.71
CA GLU A 77 -18.59 10.14 -12.88
C GLU A 77 -19.79 10.99 -12.50
N GLY A 78 -20.51 10.61 -11.44
CA GLY A 78 -21.67 11.31 -10.93
C GLY A 78 -22.62 10.39 -10.17
N THR A 79 -23.64 10.99 -9.58
CA THR A 79 -24.68 10.28 -8.84
C THR A 79 -26.06 10.79 -9.26
N LYS A 80 -27.12 10.20 -8.74
CA LYS A 80 -28.48 10.69 -8.96
C LYS A 80 -28.64 12.19 -8.66
N ASN A 81 -27.86 12.73 -7.71
CA ASN A 81 -27.95 14.10 -7.23
C ASN A 81 -26.74 14.96 -7.59
N ILE A 82 -25.73 14.38 -8.24
CA ILE A 82 -24.51 15.04 -8.71
C ILE A 82 -24.40 14.82 -10.21
N GLU A 83 -24.44 15.90 -10.98
CA GLU A 83 -24.29 15.84 -12.44
C GLU A 83 -22.94 15.23 -12.83
N LYS A 84 -22.93 14.49 -13.95
CA LYS A 84 -21.74 13.87 -14.50
C LYS A 84 -20.60 14.89 -14.69
N GLY A 85 -19.40 14.54 -14.20
CA GLY A 85 -18.20 15.40 -14.26
C GLY A 85 -18.16 16.58 -13.26
N LYS A 86 -19.16 16.71 -12.38
CA LYS A 86 -19.22 17.83 -11.40
C LYS A 86 -18.57 17.54 -10.06
N TRP A 87 -18.14 16.32 -9.81
CA TRP A 87 -17.57 15.92 -8.52
C TRP A 87 -16.39 16.81 -8.10
N PHE A 88 -15.39 16.90 -8.95
CA PHE A 88 -14.16 17.67 -8.68
C PHE A 88 -14.42 19.18 -8.54
N GLU A 89 -15.37 19.71 -9.30
CA GLU A 89 -15.80 21.11 -9.20
C GLU A 89 -16.47 21.39 -7.85
N ILE A 90 -17.34 20.48 -7.37
CA ILE A 90 -17.99 20.61 -6.06
C ILE A 90 -16.93 20.58 -4.95
N VAL A 91 -15.99 19.66 -5.00
CA VAL A 91 -14.92 19.57 -3.99
C VAL A 91 -14.07 20.83 -3.99
N SER A 92 -13.52 21.23 -5.14
CA SER A 92 -12.59 22.36 -5.23
C SER A 92 -13.25 23.71 -4.92
N SER A 93 -14.50 23.93 -5.37
CA SER A 93 -15.23 25.18 -5.09
C SER A 93 -15.61 25.36 -3.62
N ASN A 94 -15.60 24.27 -2.83
CA ASN A 94 -15.79 24.29 -1.38
C ASN A 94 -14.48 24.22 -0.58
N GLY A 95 -13.34 24.50 -1.24
CA GLY A 95 -12.02 24.54 -0.60
C GLY A 95 -11.47 23.17 -0.20
N GLY A 96 -12.02 22.10 -0.77
CA GLY A 96 -11.59 20.73 -0.51
C GLY A 96 -10.60 20.21 -1.55
N THR A 97 -10.02 19.07 -1.19
CA THR A 97 -9.25 18.19 -2.08
C THR A 97 -9.75 16.77 -1.95
N ASN A 98 -9.62 15.97 -2.98
CA ASN A 98 -10.00 14.55 -2.95
C ASN A 98 -9.00 13.71 -3.74
N ASN A 99 -8.98 12.41 -3.45
CA ASN A 99 -8.28 11.42 -4.24
C ASN A 99 -8.88 10.03 -4.01
N ALA A 100 -8.43 9.08 -4.82
CA ALA A 100 -8.69 7.67 -4.61
C ALA A 100 -7.47 6.84 -5.00
N ASN A 101 -7.45 5.58 -4.59
CA ASN A 101 -6.46 4.62 -5.06
C ASN A 101 -6.95 3.19 -4.83
N THR A 102 -6.52 2.29 -5.72
CA THR A 102 -6.84 0.86 -5.68
C THR A 102 -5.58 0.03 -5.57
N THR A 103 -5.59 -0.94 -4.65
CA THR A 103 -4.57 -1.98 -4.54
C THR A 103 -5.13 -3.34 -4.95
N GLN A 104 -4.36 -4.39 -4.76
CA GLN A 104 -4.85 -5.76 -4.95
C GLN A 104 -5.96 -6.14 -3.95
N ASP A 105 -6.04 -5.46 -2.79
CA ASP A 105 -6.88 -5.88 -1.65
C ASP A 105 -7.99 -4.90 -1.30
N ARG A 106 -7.87 -3.63 -1.69
CA ARG A 106 -8.84 -2.58 -1.30
C ARG A 106 -8.91 -1.45 -2.31
N THR A 107 -10.07 -0.72 -2.30
CA THR A 107 -10.26 0.58 -2.97
C THR A 107 -10.59 1.63 -1.92
N TYR A 108 -9.93 2.78 -1.98
CA TYR A 108 -10.00 3.86 -0.98
C TYR A 108 -10.33 5.17 -1.65
N TYR A 109 -11.36 5.87 -1.12
CA TYR A 109 -11.77 7.21 -1.51
C TYR A 109 -11.69 8.13 -0.32
N TYR A 110 -11.30 9.39 -0.52
CA TYR A 110 -11.32 10.37 0.55
C TYR A 110 -11.44 11.81 0.02
N GLU A 111 -12.02 12.67 0.85
CA GLU A 111 -12.02 14.11 0.73
C GLU A 111 -11.46 14.74 1.98
N VAL A 112 -10.73 15.86 1.80
CA VAL A 112 -10.28 16.74 2.88
C VAL A 112 -10.91 18.09 2.67
N PHE A 113 -11.65 18.59 3.67
CA PHE A 113 -12.35 19.87 3.64
C PHE A 113 -12.00 20.74 4.85
N PRO A 114 -12.21 22.08 4.78
CA PRO A 114 -12.41 22.87 5.97
C PRO A 114 -13.53 22.28 6.82
N SER A 115 -13.38 22.28 8.16
CA SER A 115 -14.28 21.52 9.07
C SER A 115 -15.77 21.94 9.00
N ASN A 116 -16.07 23.19 8.58
CA ASN A 116 -17.44 23.65 8.33
C ASN A 116 -18.14 22.92 7.16
N ASN A 117 -17.39 22.22 6.33
CA ASN A 117 -17.90 21.44 5.18
C ASN A 117 -18.00 19.93 5.47
N LEU A 118 -17.95 19.48 6.75
CA LEU A 118 -18.14 18.09 7.13
C LEU A 118 -19.40 17.47 6.49
N LYS A 119 -20.51 18.21 6.48
CA LYS A 119 -21.78 17.71 5.88
C LYS A 119 -21.64 17.44 4.40
N LEU A 120 -20.86 18.24 3.69
CA LEU A 120 -20.60 18.06 2.27
C LEU A 120 -19.79 16.78 2.03
N GLY A 121 -18.72 16.56 2.80
CA GLY A 121 -17.92 15.34 2.68
C GLY A 121 -18.73 14.06 2.96
N LEU A 122 -19.52 14.06 4.03
CA LEU A 122 -20.42 12.93 4.35
C LEU A 122 -21.50 12.72 3.26
N TRP A 123 -22.04 13.79 2.72
CA TRP A 123 -23.01 13.70 1.62
C TRP A 123 -22.38 13.11 0.36
N LEU A 124 -21.19 13.59 -0.05
CA LEU A 124 -20.49 13.08 -1.22
C LEU A 124 -20.24 11.57 -1.11
N GLU A 125 -19.68 11.08 -0.01
CA GLU A 125 -19.42 9.67 0.18
C GLU A 125 -20.70 8.82 0.29
N SER A 126 -21.76 9.35 0.90
CA SER A 126 -23.05 8.66 0.94
C SER A 126 -23.72 8.56 -0.44
N GLU A 127 -23.60 9.60 -1.27
CA GLU A 127 -24.07 9.61 -2.66
C GLU A 127 -23.29 8.61 -3.51
N ARG A 128 -21.95 8.58 -3.37
CA ARG A 128 -21.08 7.59 -4.01
C ARG A 128 -21.52 6.15 -3.71
N MET A 129 -21.84 5.87 -2.46
CA MET A 129 -22.23 4.52 -2.01
C MET A 129 -23.66 4.14 -2.40
N LEU A 130 -24.62 5.09 -2.35
CA LEU A 130 -26.05 4.80 -2.52
C LEU A 130 -26.55 4.98 -3.94
N HIS A 131 -26.07 6.00 -4.65
CA HIS A 131 -26.68 6.47 -5.89
C HIS A 131 -25.69 6.67 -7.07
N PRO A 132 -24.61 5.87 -7.21
CA PRO A 132 -23.71 6.07 -8.32
C PRO A 132 -24.45 5.87 -9.65
N ILE A 133 -24.16 6.73 -10.63
CA ILE A 133 -24.63 6.52 -11.99
C ILE A 133 -23.62 5.62 -12.70
N ILE A 134 -24.05 4.41 -13.02
CA ILE A 134 -23.27 3.43 -13.79
C ILE A 134 -24.07 3.16 -15.06
N ASP A 135 -23.63 3.75 -16.16
CA ASP A 135 -24.22 3.60 -17.48
C ASP A 135 -23.16 3.27 -18.54
N GLN A 136 -23.61 2.86 -19.71
CA GLN A 136 -22.69 2.47 -20.78
C GLN A 136 -21.77 3.62 -21.19
N SER A 137 -22.26 4.85 -21.24
CA SER A 137 -21.45 6.03 -21.58
C SER A 137 -20.33 6.30 -20.59
N GLY A 138 -20.59 6.11 -19.27
CA GLY A 138 -19.59 6.22 -18.22
C GLY A 138 -18.53 5.14 -18.33
N ILE A 139 -18.96 3.89 -18.56
CA ILE A 139 -18.07 2.75 -18.76
C ILE A 139 -17.16 2.98 -19.97
N ASP A 140 -17.71 3.36 -21.11
CA ASP A 140 -16.93 3.61 -22.33
C ASP A 140 -15.91 4.73 -22.12
N THR A 141 -16.31 5.82 -21.44
CA THR A 141 -15.43 6.95 -21.15
C THR A 141 -14.30 6.55 -20.19
N GLN A 142 -14.63 5.95 -19.05
CA GLN A 142 -13.62 5.62 -18.04
C GLN A 142 -12.75 4.45 -18.45
N ASN A 143 -13.25 3.54 -19.27
CA ASN A 143 -12.46 2.48 -19.85
C ASN A 143 -11.33 3.03 -20.74
N GLU A 144 -11.61 4.04 -21.59
CA GLU A 144 -10.56 4.70 -22.38
C GLU A 144 -9.57 5.46 -21.50
N VAL A 145 -10.02 6.10 -20.40
CA VAL A 145 -9.14 6.78 -19.43
C VAL A 145 -8.21 5.77 -18.77
N VAL A 146 -8.72 4.64 -18.27
CA VAL A 146 -7.91 3.59 -17.63
C VAL A 146 -6.93 2.97 -18.63
N LYS A 147 -7.36 2.75 -19.88
CA LYS A 147 -6.46 2.25 -20.93
C LYS A 147 -5.34 3.23 -21.25
N GLU A 148 -5.64 4.54 -21.29
CA GLU A 148 -4.61 5.55 -21.49
C GLU A 148 -3.65 5.65 -20.29
N GLU A 149 -4.17 5.59 -19.08
CA GLU A 149 -3.34 5.50 -17.87
C GLU A 149 -2.41 4.28 -17.91
N LYS A 150 -2.94 3.12 -18.32
CA LYS A 150 -2.12 1.92 -18.51
C LYS A 150 -1.01 2.13 -19.52
N ARG A 151 -1.30 2.78 -20.68
CA ARG A 151 -0.26 3.13 -21.64
C ARG A 151 0.81 4.04 -21.07
N LEU A 152 0.40 5.09 -20.35
CA LEU A 152 1.32 6.08 -19.81
C LEU A 152 2.16 5.54 -18.64
N SER A 153 1.54 4.82 -17.71
CA SER A 153 2.17 4.40 -16.46
C SER A 153 2.86 3.04 -16.54
N TYR A 154 2.40 2.17 -17.44
CA TYR A 154 2.91 0.80 -17.55
C TYR A 154 3.57 0.52 -18.90
N ASP A 155 2.84 0.75 -20.04
CA ASP A 155 3.29 0.26 -21.33
C ASP A 155 4.39 1.14 -21.95
N ASN A 156 4.36 2.47 -21.73
CA ASN A 156 5.31 3.45 -22.26
C ASN A 156 6.28 4.01 -21.21
N SER A 157 6.13 3.60 -19.94
CA SER A 157 7.01 4.05 -18.85
C SER A 157 8.22 3.13 -18.72
N PRO A 158 9.45 3.67 -18.61
CA PRO A 158 10.63 2.86 -18.30
C PRO A 158 10.39 2.01 -17.04
N TYR A 159 10.63 0.72 -17.14
CA TYR A 159 10.38 -0.27 -16.08
C TYR A 159 8.90 -0.36 -15.62
N GLY A 160 7.95 0.20 -16.36
CA GLY A 160 6.52 0.21 -15.98
C GLY A 160 5.90 -1.19 -15.85
N GLN A 161 6.42 -2.17 -16.57
CA GLN A 161 5.97 -3.58 -16.51
C GLN A 161 6.60 -4.39 -15.35
N PHE A 162 7.43 -3.78 -14.54
CA PHE A 162 8.15 -4.44 -13.45
C PHE A 162 7.23 -5.25 -12.51
N LEU A 163 6.22 -4.61 -11.90
CA LEU A 163 5.29 -5.30 -10.99
C LEU A 163 4.41 -6.35 -11.68
N PRO A 164 3.80 -6.06 -12.84
CA PRO A 164 3.08 -7.06 -13.64
C PRO A 164 3.92 -8.30 -13.97
N VAL A 165 5.16 -8.11 -14.39
CA VAL A 165 6.05 -9.23 -14.75
C VAL A 165 6.43 -10.05 -13.52
N LEU A 166 6.69 -9.42 -12.37
CA LEU A 166 6.95 -10.12 -11.12
C LEU A 166 5.73 -10.93 -10.67
N GLY A 167 4.55 -10.31 -10.65
CA GLY A 167 3.30 -10.99 -10.30
C GLY A 167 3.06 -12.23 -11.15
N LYS A 168 3.16 -12.08 -12.47
CA LYS A 168 2.97 -13.18 -13.44
C LYS A 168 3.93 -14.35 -13.22
N ASN A 169 5.15 -14.12 -12.76
CA ASN A 169 6.17 -15.15 -12.60
C ASN A 169 6.21 -15.74 -11.17
N LEU A 170 5.78 -14.99 -10.16
CA LEU A 170 5.74 -15.44 -8.78
C LEU A 170 4.45 -16.16 -8.40
N PHE A 171 3.32 -15.84 -9.06
CA PHE A 171 2.02 -16.45 -8.79
C PHE A 171 1.55 -17.26 -10.00
N ASP A 172 1.14 -18.51 -9.75
CA ASP A 172 0.68 -19.41 -10.81
C ASP A 172 -0.86 -19.42 -10.89
N VAL A 173 -1.53 -19.43 -9.73
CA VAL A 173 -3.00 -19.57 -9.63
C VAL A 173 -3.67 -18.41 -8.90
N HIS A 174 -2.99 -17.77 -7.93
CA HIS A 174 -3.57 -16.67 -7.16
C HIS A 174 -3.80 -15.43 -8.04
N PRO A 175 -4.89 -14.66 -7.82
CA PRO A 175 -5.19 -13.44 -8.58
C PRO A 175 -4.08 -12.38 -8.60
N TYR A 176 -3.17 -12.36 -7.64
CA TYR A 176 -2.01 -11.45 -7.61
C TYR A 176 -1.06 -11.62 -8.81
N LYS A 177 -1.25 -12.63 -9.63
CA LYS A 177 -0.53 -12.76 -10.91
C LYS A 177 -0.92 -11.70 -11.93
N ASP A 178 -2.09 -11.09 -11.78
CA ASP A 178 -2.64 -10.12 -12.73
C ASP A 178 -2.39 -8.68 -12.25
N PRO A 179 -2.14 -7.74 -13.17
CA PRO A 179 -1.95 -6.33 -12.79
C PRO A 179 -3.25 -5.71 -12.26
N ASN A 180 -3.13 -4.86 -11.24
CA ASN A 180 -4.27 -4.16 -10.65
C ASN A 180 -5.05 -3.31 -11.67
N ILE A 181 -4.32 -2.67 -12.61
CA ILE A 181 -4.92 -1.88 -13.69
C ILE A 181 -5.66 -2.74 -14.74
N GLY A 182 -5.44 -4.05 -14.74
CA GLY A 182 -6.06 -4.99 -15.66
C GLY A 182 -5.35 -5.13 -17.02
N TYR A 183 -5.88 -6.07 -17.82
CA TYR A 183 -5.45 -6.25 -19.20
C TYR A 183 -6.38 -5.52 -20.16
N MET A 184 -5.84 -4.94 -21.24
CA MET A 184 -6.62 -4.22 -22.27
C MET A 184 -7.80 -5.05 -22.77
N LYS A 185 -7.57 -6.33 -23.09
CA LYS A 185 -8.59 -7.26 -23.59
C LYS A 185 -9.77 -7.45 -22.63
N ASP A 186 -9.51 -7.42 -21.31
CA ASP A 186 -10.52 -7.62 -20.28
C ASP A 186 -11.34 -6.34 -20.06
N LEU A 187 -10.67 -5.19 -20.17
CA LEU A 187 -11.30 -3.87 -20.16
C LEU A 187 -12.21 -3.69 -21.40
N ASP A 188 -11.74 -4.08 -22.58
CA ASP A 188 -12.52 -4.03 -23.83
C ASP A 188 -13.73 -4.97 -23.81
N ALA A 189 -13.64 -6.08 -23.07
CA ALA A 189 -14.70 -7.07 -22.96
C ALA A 189 -15.72 -6.76 -21.85
N ALA A 190 -15.51 -5.68 -21.07
CA ALA A 190 -16.39 -5.29 -19.96
C ALA A 190 -17.79 -4.89 -20.49
N THR A 191 -18.82 -5.48 -19.91
CA THR A 191 -20.21 -5.14 -20.22
C THR A 191 -20.86 -4.37 -19.07
N LEU A 192 -21.93 -3.61 -19.36
CA LEU A 192 -22.68 -2.92 -18.33
C LEU A 192 -23.19 -3.89 -17.24
N ASP A 193 -23.66 -5.06 -17.63
CA ASP A 193 -24.16 -6.09 -16.69
C ASP A 193 -23.05 -6.59 -15.77
N ASP A 194 -21.84 -6.84 -16.29
CA ASP A 194 -20.68 -7.24 -15.48
C ASP A 194 -20.36 -6.17 -14.42
N VAL A 195 -20.37 -4.90 -14.84
CA VAL A 195 -20.04 -3.76 -13.98
C VAL A 195 -21.12 -3.57 -12.92
N LEU A 196 -22.40 -3.66 -13.26
CA LEU A 196 -23.52 -3.56 -12.29
C LEU A 196 -23.47 -4.70 -11.25
N VAL A 197 -23.23 -5.93 -11.69
CA VAL A 197 -23.09 -7.08 -10.77
C VAL A 197 -21.90 -6.89 -9.83
N TYR A 198 -20.77 -6.38 -10.33
CA TYR A 198 -19.58 -6.12 -9.52
C TYR A 198 -19.85 -5.03 -8.47
N ASN A 199 -20.53 -3.93 -8.85
CA ASN A 199 -20.94 -2.87 -7.93
C ASN A 199 -21.82 -3.41 -6.81
N GLN A 200 -22.90 -4.08 -7.15
CA GLN A 200 -23.87 -4.64 -6.20
C GLN A 200 -23.24 -5.65 -5.23
N LYS A 201 -22.17 -6.32 -5.65
CA LYS A 201 -21.48 -7.31 -4.83
C LYS A 201 -20.51 -6.68 -3.85
N TYR A 202 -19.71 -5.70 -4.29
CA TYR A 202 -18.55 -5.27 -3.55
C TYR A 202 -18.65 -3.86 -2.95
N TYR A 203 -19.37 -2.93 -3.61
CA TYR A 203 -19.46 -1.53 -3.17
C TYR A 203 -20.70 -1.31 -2.29
N VAL A 204 -20.72 -2.00 -1.17
CA VAL A 204 -21.83 -2.07 -0.22
C VAL A 204 -21.36 -1.75 1.20
N PRO A 205 -22.25 -1.22 2.09
CA PRO A 205 -21.84 -0.75 3.41
C PRO A 205 -21.18 -1.84 4.26
N ASN A 206 -21.68 -3.05 4.23
CA ASN A 206 -21.11 -4.17 5.01
C ASN A 206 -19.80 -4.77 4.39
N ASN A 207 -19.24 -4.13 3.39
CA ASN A 207 -17.89 -4.40 2.83
C ASN A 207 -16.99 -3.17 2.88
N ALA A 208 -17.34 -2.19 3.72
CA ALA A 208 -16.66 -0.91 3.78
C ALA A 208 -16.46 -0.43 5.22
N VAL A 209 -15.52 0.48 5.39
CA VAL A 209 -15.34 1.28 6.60
C VAL A 209 -15.36 2.77 6.24
N LEU A 210 -16.16 3.53 6.98
CA LEU A 210 -16.20 4.99 6.92
C LEU A 210 -15.31 5.54 8.05
N VAL A 211 -14.36 6.39 7.73
CA VAL A 211 -13.58 7.14 8.72
C VAL A 211 -13.86 8.62 8.58
N VAL A 212 -14.16 9.26 9.70
CA VAL A 212 -14.26 10.72 9.79
C VAL A 212 -13.24 11.21 10.82
N ALA A 213 -12.26 11.96 10.37
CA ALA A 213 -11.16 12.41 11.20
C ALA A 213 -10.96 13.93 11.09
N GLY A 214 -10.58 14.59 12.21
CA GLY A 214 -10.25 16.00 12.26
C GLY A 214 -11.12 16.81 13.21
N ASP A 215 -11.35 18.09 12.88
CA ASP A 215 -12.11 19.02 13.70
C ASP A 215 -13.61 18.74 13.59
N ILE A 216 -14.06 17.78 14.38
CA ILE A 216 -15.44 17.31 14.47
C ILE A 216 -15.99 17.38 15.89
N ASP A 217 -17.32 17.43 16.00
CA ASP A 217 -18.04 17.09 17.23
C ASP A 217 -18.56 15.66 17.13
N LEU A 218 -18.15 14.79 18.04
CA LEU A 218 -18.46 13.35 17.99
C LEU A 218 -19.97 13.09 18.03
N THR A 219 -20.73 13.84 18.82
CA THR A 219 -22.19 13.64 18.96
C THR A 219 -22.93 14.07 17.69
N GLU A 220 -22.60 15.25 17.16
CA GLU A 220 -23.17 15.73 15.91
C GLU A 220 -22.77 14.82 14.74
N THR A 221 -21.49 14.43 14.68
CA THR A 221 -20.99 13.57 13.60
C THR A 221 -21.68 12.20 13.59
N LYS A 222 -21.88 11.56 14.74
CA LYS A 222 -22.64 10.29 14.83
C LYS A 222 -24.05 10.43 14.28
N LYS A 223 -24.71 11.55 14.60
CA LYS A 223 -26.05 11.82 14.07
C LYS A 223 -26.04 11.98 12.56
N LEU A 224 -25.11 12.79 12.03
CA LEU A 224 -24.95 13.00 10.59
C LEU A 224 -24.63 11.69 9.84
N VAL A 225 -23.71 10.90 10.34
CA VAL A 225 -23.39 9.58 9.78
C VAL A 225 -24.63 8.69 9.72
N LYS A 226 -25.41 8.64 10.79
CA LYS A 226 -26.67 7.88 10.81
C LYS A 226 -27.69 8.40 9.79
N ASP A 227 -27.81 9.73 9.66
CA ASP A 227 -28.75 10.35 8.73
C ASP A 227 -28.38 10.10 7.26
N TYR A 228 -27.07 10.16 6.90
CA TYR A 228 -26.58 9.97 5.53
C TYR A 228 -26.40 8.49 5.14
N PHE A 229 -25.80 7.69 6.00
CA PHE A 229 -25.42 6.30 5.67
C PHE A 229 -26.41 5.25 6.17
N GLY A 230 -27.19 5.54 7.21
CA GLY A 230 -28.18 4.59 7.76
C GLY A 230 -29.22 4.08 6.75
N PRO A 231 -29.74 4.93 5.82
CA PRO A 231 -30.69 4.49 4.80
C PRO A 231 -30.11 3.59 3.71
N ILE A 232 -28.76 3.46 3.59
CA ILE A 232 -28.11 2.66 2.55
C ILE A 232 -28.36 1.18 2.81
N PRO A 233 -28.89 0.42 1.81
CA PRO A 233 -29.21 -0.98 2.02
C PRO A 233 -27.95 -1.83 2.26
N LYS A 234 -28.06 -2.80 3.18
CA LYS A 234 -27.04 -3.80 3.39
C LYS A 234 -26.90 -4.70 2.16
N GLY A 235 -25.66 -4.95 1.74
CA GLY A 235 -25.36 -5.92 0.68
C GLY A 235 -25.37 -7.37 1.16
N ASN A 236 -25.25 -8.29 0.22
CA ASN A 236 -25.08 -9.71 0.52
C ASN A 236 -23.73 -9.98 1.18
N ALA A 237 -23.62 -11.07 1.94
CA ALA A 237 -22.36 -11.52 2.49
C ALA A 237 -21.40 -11.94 1.35
N ILE A 238 -20.16 -11.47 1.42
CA ILE A 238 -19.14 -11.76 0.43
C ILE A 238 -18.30 -12.93 0.94
N THR A 239 -18.23 -13.99 0.14
CA THR A 239 -17.32 -15.11 0.38
C THR A 239 -16.13 -14.99 -0.56
N ARG A 240 -14.92 -14.99 0.00
CA ARG A 240 -13.66 -14.99 -0.73
C ARG A 240 -13.01 -16.37 -0.60
N ASN A 241 -12.70 -16.99 -1.72
CA ASN A 241 -12.03 -18.29 -1.76
C ASN A 241 -11.03 -18.30 -2.91
N TYR A 242 -9.85 -17.73 -2.66
CA TYR A 242 -8.79 -17.70 -3.65
C TYR A 242 -7.99 -19.01 -3.65
N PRO A 243 -7.55 -19.49 -4.81
CA PRO A 243 -6.70 -20.66 -4.89
C PRO A 243 -5.37 -20.38 -4.19
N LYS A 244 -4.91 -21.36 -3.41
CA LYS A 244 -3.62 -21.26 -2.73
C LYS A 244 -2.48 -21.64 -3.65
N GLU A 245 -1.41 -20.89 -3.56
CA GLU A 245 -0.16 -21.16 -4.29
C GLU A 245 0.58 -22.36 -3.72
N THR A 246 1.14 -23.18 -4.60
CA THR A 246 2.12 -24.18 -4.19
C THR A 246 3.46 -23.51 -3.87
N PRO A 247 4.21 -23.99 -2.85
CA PRO A 247 5.53 -23.45 -2.54
C PRO A 247 6.48 -23.52 -3.75
N ILE A 248 7.25 -22.47 -3.98
CA ILE A 248 8.36 -22.48 -4.93
C ILE A 248 9.49 -23.29 -4.29
N THR A 249 9.86 -24.43 -4.90
CA THR A 249 10.91 -25.34 -4.39
C THR A 249 12.13 -25.40 -5.29
N THR A 250 12.06 -24.75 -6.47
CA THR A 250 13.14 -24.70 -7.44
C THR A 250 13.24 -23.28 -7.99
N GLN A 251 14.45 -22.77 -8.15
CA GLN A 251 14.68 -21.44 -8.72
C GLN A 251 13.98 -21.30 -10.07
N LYS A 252 13.17 -20.26 -10.20
CA LYS A 252 12.58 -19.82 -11.48
C LYS A 252 13.54 -18.84 -12.18
N LYS A 253 13.52 -18.81 -13.52
CA LYS A 253 14.20 -17.79 -14.33
C LYS A 253 13.20 -17.22 -15.33
N ALA A 254 13.27 -15.92 -15.54
CA ALA A 254 12.46 -15.23 -16.54
C ALA A 254 13.27 -14.08 -17.18
N THR A 255 12.90 -13.72 -18.38
CA THR A 255 13.43 -12.57 -19.10
C THR A 255 12.24 -11.74 -19.59
N PHE A 256 12.36 -10.43 -19.50
CA PHE A 256 11.41 -9.47 -20.04
C PHE A 256 12.16 -8.40 -20.83
N ASN A 257 11.75 -8.15 -22.07
CA ASN A 257 12.31 -7.11 -22.90
C ASN A 257 11.38 -5.89 -22.88
N ASP A 258 11.93 -4.74 -22.48
CA ASP A 258 11.22 -3.47 -22.37
C ASP A 258 11.76 -2.48 -23.40
N PRO A 259 10.93 -2.02 -24.37
CA PRO A 259 11.36 -1.07 -25.39
C PRO A 259 11.68 0.33 -24.85
N ASN A 260 11.29 0.63 -23.60
CA ASN A 260 11.38 1.97 -23.02
C ASN A 260 12.64 2.17 -22.19
N ILE A 261 13.48 1.15 -22.01
CA ILE A 261 14.71 1.24 -21.21
C ILE A 261 15.97 1.12 -22.06
N GLN A 262 17.06 1.66 -21.56
CA GLN A 262 18.40 1.49 -22.13
C GLN A 262 19.35 0.72 -21.19
N ILE A 263 19.07 0.75 -19.89
CA ILE A 263 19.86 0.08 -18.87
C ILE A 263 19.10 -1.16 -18.41
N PRO A 264 19.70 -2.36 -18.48
CA PRO A 264 19.05 -3.55 -17.98
C PRO A 264 18.96 -3.54 -16.46
N ALA A 265 18.08 -4.37 -15.88
CA ALA A 265 18.03 -4.59 -14.44
C ALA A 265 18.12 -6.08 -14.10
N ALA A 266 18.94 -6.41 -13.10
CA ALA A 266 18.94 -7.71 -12.44
C ALA A 266 17.95 -7.67 -11.28
N MET A 267 17.00 -8.61 -11.23
CA MET A 267 16.03 -8.68 -10.15
C MET A 267 15.98 -10.07 -9.55
N VAL A 268 16.01 -10.13 -8.23
CA VAL A 268 15.81 -11.36 -7.44
C VAL A 268 14.53 -11.19 -6.64
N ALA A 269 13.56 -12.06 -6.82
CA ALA A 269 12.28 -11.94 -6.15
C ALA A 269 11.85 -13.23 -5.47
N TYR A 270 11.14 -13.09 -4.37
CA TYR A 270 10.67 -14.18 -3.53
C TYR A 270 9.19 -13.97 -3.22
N ARG A 271 8.42 -15.06 -3.18
CA ARG A 271 7.07 -15.02 -2.62
C ARG A 271 7.16 -15.06 -1.11
N THR A 272 6.43 -14.17 -0.44
CA THR A 272 6.45 -13.98 1.01
C THR A 272 5.04 -14.13 1.60
N PRO A 273 4.89 -14.20 2.93
CA PRO A 273 3.58 -14.30 3.57
C PRO A 273 2.76 -13.01 3.44
N GLY A 274 1.47 -13.11 3.74
CA GLY A 274 0.59 -11.94 3.84
C GLY A 274 0.96 -11.00 4.99
N PHE A 275 0.51 -9.75 4.93
CA PHE A 275 0.94 -8.67 5.83
C PHE A 275 0.51 -8.87 7.29
N THR A 276 -0.49 -9.70 7.58
CA THR A 276 -0.89 -10.02 8.96
C THR A 276 0.06 -10.98 9.66
N GLU A 277 0.91 -11.67 8.91
CA GLU A 277 1.90 -12.58 9.45
C GLU A 277 3.10 -11.83 10.03
N ARG A 278 3.57 -12.22 11.20
CA ARG A 278 4.74 -11.60 11.84
C ARG A 278 5.98 -11.55 10.95
N ASP A 279 6.18 -12.59 10.13
CA ASP A 279 7.33 -12.67 9.23
C ASP A 279 7.33 -11.54 8.16
N ALA A 280 6.16 -10.98 7.81
CA ALA A 280 6.08 -9.84 6.89
C ALA A 280 6.72 -8.57 7.49
N TYR A 281 6.48 -8.28 8.76
CA TYR A 281 7.13 -7.18 9.48
C TYR A 281 8.65 -7.36 9.55
N VAL A 282 9.11 -8.59 9.74
CA VAL A 282 10.55 -8.89 9.75
C VAL A 282 11.17 -8.69 8.37
N LEU A 283 10.44 -9.01 7.29
CA LEU A 283 10.88 -8.76 5.91
C LEU A 283 11.00 -7.25 5.60
N ASP A 284 10.14 -6.40 6.17
CA ASP A 284 10.28 -4.94 6.09
C ASP A 284 11.57 -4.46 6.77
N VAL A 285 11.89 -5.04 7.94
CA VAL A 285 13.16 -4.77 8.64
C VAL A 285 14.35 -5.19 7.78
N ILE A 286 14.29 -6.34 7.12
CA ILE A 286 15.36 -6.82 6.23
C ILE A 286 15.51 -5.88 5.02
N SER A 287 14.42 -5.40 4.41
CA SER A 287 14.49 -4.47 3.28
C SER A 287 15.14 -3.14 3.68
N THR A 288 14.78 -2.61 4.85
CA THR A 288 15.39 -1.40 5.43
C THR A 288 16.90 -1.59 5.68
N TYR A 289 17.31 -2.75 6.19
CA TYR A 289 18.73 -3.08 6.40
C TYR A 289 19.50 -3.11 5.10
N LEU A 290 18.94 -3.77 4.07
CA LEU A 290 19.63 -4.00 2.80
C LEU A 290 19.71 -2.74 1.94
N SER A 291 18.67 -1.89 1.89
CA SER A 291 18.61 -0.85 0.87
C SER A 291 18.18 0.56 1.31
N ASP A 292 17.74 0.78 2.56
CA ASP A 292 17.22 2.09 2.93
C ASP A 292 18.31 3.10 3.27
N GLY A 293 18.61 3.95 2.27
CA GLY A 293 19.53 5.07 2.32
C GLY A 293 20.99 4.71 2.06
N PRO A 294 21.87 5.74 1.96
CA PRO A 294 23.26 5.56 1.51
C PRO A 294 24.13 4.67 2.40
N SER A 295 23.76 4.47 3.65
CA SER A 295 24.50 3.59 4.59
C SER A 295 23.95 2.17 4.66
N SER A 296 23.02 1.80 3.79
CA SER A 296 22.50 0.44 3.65
C SER A 296 23.52 -0.49 2.99
N LYS A 297 23.34 -1.79 3.14
CA LYS A 297 24.38 -2.77 2.76
C LYS A 297 24.59 -2.85 1.25
N LEU A 298 23.52 -2.92 0.48
CA LEU A 298 23.60 -2.97 -0.98
C LEU A 298 24.16 -1.66 -1.54
N TYR A 299 23.63 -0.51 -1.09
CA TYR A 299 24.08 0.78 -1.60
C TYR A 299 25.58 1.00 -1.31
N LYS A 300 26.00 0.80 -0.05
CA LYS A 300 27.38 0.98 0.35
C LYS A 300 28.34 0.08 -0.43
N LYS A 301 27.98 -1.20 -0.60
CA LYS A 301 28.82 -2.17 -1.31
C LYS A 301 28.87 -1.90 -2.81
N MET A 302 27.69 -1.87 -3.46
CA MET A 302 27.61 -1.96 -4.93
C MET A 302 27.67 -0.58 -5.61
N VAL A 303 27.20 0.49 -4.93
CA VAL A 303 27.21 1.85 -5.49
C VAL A 303 28.46 2.62 -5.06
N ASP A 304 28.75 2.69 -3.75
CA ASP A 304 29.83 3.50 -3.21
C ASP A 304 31.21 2.85 -3.39
N ASP A 305 31.38 1.61 -2.89
CA ASP A 305 32.69 0.98 -2.77
C ASP A 305 33.13 0.32 -4.08
N GLN A 306 32.29 -0.53 -4.67
CA GLN A 306 32.63 -1.28 -5.88
C GLN A 306 32.28 -0.53 -7.18
N LYS A 307 31.34 0.43 -7.13
CA LYS A 307 30.89 1.21 -8.31
C LYS A 307 30.40 0.33 -9.47
N GLN A 308 29.74 -0.75 -9.13
CA GLN A 308 29.19 -1.72 -10.09
C GLN A 308 27.72 -1.45 -10.43
N ALA A 309 26.99 -0.76 -9.56
CA ALA A 309 25.60 -0.44 -9.77
C ALA A 309 25.35 1.08 -9.79
N LEU A 310 24.49 1.51 -10.71
CA LEU A 310 23.93 2.85 -10.75
C LEU A 310 22.89 3.02 -9.62
N GLN A 311 22.11 1.99 -9.41
CA GLN A 311 21.05 1.93 -8.41
C GLN A 311 20.88 0.51 -7.90
N VAL A 312 20.56 0.39 -6.63
CA VAL A 312 20.18 -0.88 -5.99
C VAL A 312 19.02 -0.63 -5.04
N GLY A 313 18.20 -1.65 -4.82
CA GLY A 313 17.10 -1.58 -3.87
C GLY A 313 16.67 -2.96 -3.37
N ALA A 314 16.04 -2.96 -2.21
CA ALA A 314 15.30 -4.10 -1.67
C ALA A 314 14.02 -3.59 -1.03
N PHE A 315 12.90 -4.24 -1.29
CA PHE A 315 11.61 -3.87 -0.73
C PHE A 315 10.70 -5.08 -0.60
N ASN A 316 9.82 -5.03 0.39
CA ASN A 316 8.78 -6.00 0.63
C ASN A 316 7.44 -5.40 0.22
N ILE A 317 6.77 -5.99 -0.75
CA ILE A 317 5.40 -5.63 -1.16
C ILE A 317 4.46 -6.57 -0.41
N SER A 318 3.96 -6.11 0.72
CA SER A 318 3.03 -6.87 1.54
C SER A 318 1.60 -6.67 1.07
N GLN A 319 0.87 -7.78 0.84
CA GLN A 319 -0.54 -7.81 0.47
C GLN A 319 -1.27 -8.80 1.40
N GLU A 320 -2.59 -8.90 1.33
CA GLU A 320 -3.38 -9.64 2.32
C GLU A 320 -3.08 -11.15 2.35
N ASP A 321 -3.02 -11.79 1.18
CA ASP A 321 -2.85 -13.25 1.08
C ASP A 321 -1.38 -13.68 0.98
N TYR A 322 -0.58 -12.93 0.24
CA TYR A 322 0.84 -13.15 0.01
C TYR A 322 1.56 -11.82 -0.17
N GLY A 323 2.88 -11.82 -0.05
CA GLY A 323 3.73 -10.71 -0.43
C GLY A 323 4.75 -11.11 -1.50
N MET A 324 5.52 -10.10 -1.93
CA MET A 324 6.68 -10.25 -2.81
C MET A 324 7.85 -9.48 -2.19
N TYR A 325 8.95 -10.16 -1.97
CA TYR A 325 10.20 -9.52 -1.57
C TYR A 325 11.11 -9.42 -2.78
N VAL A 326 11.59 -8.22 -3.08
CA VAL A 326 12.35 -7.95 -4.30
C VAL A 326 13.68 -7.29 -3.95
N VAL A 327 14.77 -7.77 -4.57
CA VAL A 327 16.07 -7.12 -4.57
C VAL A 327 16.44 -6.86 -6.02
N PHE A 328 16.90 -5.65 -6.34
CA PHE A 328 17.24 -5.29 -7.72
C PHE A 328 18.51 -4.45 -7.79
N GLY A 329 19.14 -4.48 -8.95
CA GLY A 329 20.29 -3.65 -9.28
C GLY A 329 20.32 -3.28 -10.77
N LEU A 330 20.66 -2.01 -11.04
CA LEU A 330 20.94 -1.51 -12.38
C LEU A 330 22.45 -1.40 -12.54
N PRO A 331 23.06 -2.02 -13.56
CA PRO A 331 24.52 -1.99 -13.75
C PRO A 331 25.02 -0.62 -14.20
N VAL A 332 26.31 -0.37 -13.96
CA VAL A 332 27.04 0.78 -14.50
C VAL A 332 28.21 0.30 -15.36
N GLY A 333 28.46 0.98 -16.49
CA GLY A 333 29.56 0.67 -17.39
C GLY A 333 29.50 -0.76 -17.95
N GLU A 334 30.56 -1.53 -17.78
CA GLU A 334 30.68 -2.90 -18.27
C GLU A 334 30.23 -3.97 -17.27
N THR A 335 29.63 -3.58 -16.15
CA THR A 335 29.11 -4.52 -15.15
C THR A 335 27.99 -5.38 -15.75
N THR A 336 28.11 -6.69 -15.65
CA THR A 336 27.10 -7.63 -16.14
C THR A 336 25.99 -7.89 -15.10
N LEU A 337 24.84 -8.38 -15.53
CA LEU A 337 23.77 -8.78 -14.61
C LEU A 337 24.19 -9.93 -13.68
N GLU A 338 25.04 -10.85 -14.16
CA GLU A 338 25.61 -11.96 -13.38
C GLU A 338 26.42 -11.44 -12.17
N VAL A 339 27.21 -10.37 -12.36
CA VAL A 339 27.94 -9.70 -11.28
C VAL A 339 26.94 -9.15 -10.26
N LEU A 340 25.91 -8.44 -10.71
CA LEU A 340 24.89 -7.89 -9.79
C LEU A 340 24.16 -8.98 -9.01
N TYR A 341 23.79 -10.10 -9.66
CA TYR A 341 23.18 -11.24 -8.97
C TYR A 341 24.11 -11.80 -7.90
N THR A 342 25.40 -11.94 -8.18
CA THR A 342 26.38 -12.45 -7.24
C THR A 342 26.52 -11.52 -6.02
N GLU A 343 26.66 -10.22 -6.27
CA GLU A 343 26.84 -9.22 -5.21
C GLU A 343 25.60 -9.07 -4.31
N MET A 344 24.39 -9.11 -4.91
CA MET A 344 23.15 -9.10 -4.16
C MET A 344 22.99 -10.37 -3.31
N GLU A 345 23.31 -11.55 -3.88
CA GLU A 345 23.22 -12.83 -3.16
C GLU A 345 24.18 -12.87 -1.97
N GLU A 346 25.38 -12.32 -2.10
CA GLU A 346 26.33 -12.25 -0.98
C GLU A 346 25.78 -11.46 0.21
N GLU A 347 25.08 -10.33 -0.04
CA GLU A 347 24.47 -9.56 1.04
C GLU A 347 23.25 -10.25 1.64
N ILE A 348 22.43 -10.91 0.81
CA ILE A 348 21.32 -11.75 1.27
C ILE A 348 21.84 -12.91 2.12
N GLU A 349 22.90 -13.60 1.70
CA GLU A 349 23.50 -14.71 2.43
C GLU A 349 24.05 -14.28 3.80
N LYS A 350 24.63 -13.08 3.89
CA LYS A 350 25.06 -12.52 5.18
C LYS A 350 23.90 -12.36 6.16
N VAL A 351 22.75 -11.87 5.70
CA VAL A 351 21.55 -11.73 6.57
C VAL A 351 21.01 -13.10 6.97
N ARG A 352 21.08 -14.09 6.10
CA ARG A 352 20.62 -15.47 6.36
C ARG A 352 21.48 -16.21 7.37
N THR A 353 22.79 -15.93 7.39
CA THR A 353 23.76 -16.72 8.15
C THR A 353 24.33 -16.01 9.37
N THR A 354 24.32 -14.68 9.38
CA THR A 354 24.99 -13.87 10.41
C THR A 354 24.01 -12.89 11.05
N LEU A 355 24.12 -12.67 12.34
CA LEU A 355 23.36 -11.62 13.01
C LEU A 355 23.81 -10.23 12.53
N ILE A 356 22.84 -9.37 12.21
CA ILE A 356 23.16 -7.96 11.92
C ILE A 356 23.81 -7.31 13.14
N SER A 357 24.66 -6.28 12.92
CA SER A 357 25.35 -5.61 14.03
C SER A 357 24.34 -4.90 14.94
N GLU A 358 24.67 -4.77 16.23
CA GLU A 358 23.84 -4.02 17.18
C GLU A 358 23.62 -2.58 16.71
N LYS A 359 24.65 -1.95 16.16
CA LYS A 359 24.57 -0.60 15.61
C LYS A 359 23.56 -0.48 14.46
N ASP A 360 23.55 -1.43 13.53
CA ASP A 360 22.61 -1.44 12.42
C ASP A 360 21.20 -1.71 12.92
N TYR A 361 21.05 -2.63 13.87
CA TYR A 361 19.77 -2.94 14.49
C TYR A 361 19.15 -1.71 15.15
N GLN A 362 19.88 -1.00 15.99
CA GLN A 362 19.40 0.23 16.64
C GLN A 362 19.04 1.32 15.62
N LYS A 363 19.86 1.46 14.55
CA LYS A 363 19.55 2.40 13.48
C LYS A 363 18.20 2.08 12.79
N ILE A 364 17.93 0.80 12.55
CA ILE A 364 16.68 0.36 11.90
C ILE A 364 15.50 0.61 12.84
N GLN A 365 15.61 0.28 14.13
CA GLN A 365 14.57 0.56 15.11
C GLN A 365 14.19 2.05 15.12
N ASN A 366 15.17 2.95 15.14
CA ASN A 366 14.94 4.39 15.08
C ASN A 366 14.26 4.84 13.78
N LYS A 367 14.54 4.17 12.65
CA LYS A 367 13.86 4.45 11.37
C LYS A 367 12.40 4.09 11.42
N PHE A 368 12.04 2.92 11.92
CA PHE A 368 10.64 2.51 12.06
C PHE A 368 9.87 3.42 13.03
N GLU A 369 10.50 3.86 14.11
CA GLU A 369 9.89 4.85 15.00
C GLU A 369 9.59 6.17 14.30
N ASN A 370 10.54 6.65 13.50
CA ASN A 370 10.34 7.88 12.73
C ASN A 370 9.24 7.72 11.67
N GLN A 371 9.23 6.61 10.94
CA GLN A 371 8.19 6.31 9.95
C GLN A 371 6.80 6.23 10.60
N PHE A 372 6.68 5.55 11.73
CA PHE A 372 5.43 5.43 12.48
C PHE A 372 4.88 6.79 12.92
N VAL A 373 5.74 7.67 13.47
CA VAL A 373 5.33 9.03 13.85
C VAL A 373 4.90 9.84 12.62
N ASN A 374 5.61 9.72 11.51
CA ASN A 374 5.31 10.49 10.29
C ASN A 374 4.05 10.01 9.57
N SER A 375 3.73 8.72 9.58
CA SER A 375 2.53 8.19 8.92
C SER A 375 1.22 8.73 9.51
N ASN A 376 1.24 9.09 10.79
CA ASN A 376 0.10 9.63 11.53
C ASN A 376 0.23 11.16 11.80
N SER A 377 0.99 11.88 10.95
CA SER A 377 1.22 13.33 11.11
C SER A 377 0.14 14.22 10.48
N SER A 378 -0.76 13.66 9.68
CA SER A 378 -1.87 14.36 9.04
C SER A 378 -3.21 13.69 9.36
N VAL A 379 -4.28 14.47 9.32
CA VAL A 379 -5.65 13.97 9.53
C VAL A 379 -6.03 12.91 8.48
N GLU A 380 -5.60 13.12 7.22
CA GLU A 380 -5.80 12.15 6.14
C GLU A 380 -4.99 10.87 6.38
N GLY A 381 -3.72 10.98 6.80
CA GLY A 381 -2.88 9.82 7.12
C GLY A 381 -3.45 8.99 8.27
N ILE A 382 -3.99 9.64 9.31
CA ILE A 382 -4.71 8.98 10.41
C ILE A 382 -5.95 8.26 9.88
N ALA A 383 -6.77 8.92 9.04
CA ALA A 383 -7.97 8.33 8.47
C ALA A 383 -7.66 7.08 7.63
N ASN A 384 -6.64 7.15 6.78
CA ASN A 384 -6.18 6.01 5.98
C ASN A 384 -5.65 4.86 6.87
N SER A 385 -4.86 5.18 7.90
CA SER A 385 -4.32 4.17 8.83
C SER A 385 -5.42 3.46 9.61
N LEU A 386 -6.41 4.21 10.16
CA LEU A 386 -7.56 3.64 10.87
C LEU A 386 -8.37 2.71 9.96
N ALA A 387 -8.69 3.17 8.74
CA ALA A 387 -9.43 2.38 7.76
C ALA A 387 -8.68 1.09 7.40
N ARG A 388 -7.38 1.17 7.14
CA ARG A 388 -6.52 0.03 6.77
C ARG A 388 -6.41 -0.99 7.90
N TYR A 389 -6.16 -0.55 9.13
CA TYR A 389 -6.02 -1.48 10.27
C TYR A 389 -7.33 -2.19 10.57
N TYR A 390 -8.46 -1.49 10.54
CA TYR A 390 -9.75 -2.14 10.70
C TYR A 390 -10.03 -3.14 9.57
N LEU A 391 -10.01 -2.65 8.31
CA LEU A 391 -10.50 -3.43 7.17
C LEU A 391 -9.63 -4.63 6.81
N LEU A 392 -8.30 -4.45 6.85
CA LEU A 392 -7.36 -5.45 6.34
C LEU A 392 -6.69 -6.26 7.46
N TYR A 393 -6.51 -5.67 8.65
CA TYR A 393 -5.88 -6.37 9.79
C TYR A 393 -6.90 -6.85 10.83
N GLY A 394 -8.14 -6.32 10.79
CA GLY A 394 -9.17 -6.64 11.78
C GLY A 394 -8.87 -6.10 13.18
N ASP A 395 -7.95 -5.15 13.32
CA ASP A 395 -7.54 -4.57 14.59
C ASP A 395 -7.19 -3.08 14.44
N THR A 396 -8.15 -2.20 14.68
CA THR A 396 -7.97 -0.75 14.62
C THR A 396 -6.90 -0.25 15.62
N SER A 397 -6.69 -0.98 16.72
CA SER A 397 -5.74 -0.58 17.76
C SER A 397 -4.28 -0.59 17.30
N LEU A 398 -3.97 -1.20 16.15
CA LEU A 398 -2.64 -1.18 15.54
C LEU A 398 -2.18 0.22 15.20
N ILE A 399 -3.07 1.19 15.03
CA ILE A 399 -2.67 2.60 14.85
C ILE A 399 -1.78 3.13 15.97
N ASN A 400 -1.93 2.58 17.17
CA ASN A 400 -1.12 2.92 18.34
C ASN A 400 -0.08 1.85 18.71
N LYS A 401 -0.25 0.61 18.20
CA LYS A 401 0.52 -0.56 18.65
C LYS A 401 1.47 -1.15 17.63
N GLU A 402 1.33 -0.83 16.35
CA GLU A 402 2.17 -1.44 15.30
C GLU A 402 3.66 -1.25 15.55
N ILE A 403 4.05 -0.09 16.12
CA ILE A 403 5.45 0.17 16.48
C ILE A 403 6.00 -0.84 17.50
N GLU A 404 5.16 -1.37 18.39
CA GLU A 404 5.57 -2.37 19.38
C GLU A 404 5.93 -3.70 18.69
N VAL A 405 5.27 -4.02 17.57
CA VAL A 405 5.60 -5.20 16.76
C VAL A 405 7.03 -5.04 16.23
N TYR A 406 7.35 -3.90 15.60
CA TYR A 406 8.71 -3.63 15.09
C TYR A 406 9.76 -3.61 16.21
N ARG A 407 9.47 -2.99 17.35
CA ARG A 407 10.37 -2.96 18.52
C ARG A 407 10.66 -4.34 19.09
N SER A 408 9.70 -5.26 18.98
CA SER A 408 9.84 -6.63 19.49
C SER A 408 10.62 -7.58 18.57
N ILE A 409 10.91 -7.18 17.32
CA ILE A 409 11.65 -8.01 16.37
C ILE A 409 13.11 -8.13 16.81
N THR A 410 13.59 -9.34 16.98
CA THR A 410 14.96 -9.63 17.41
C THR A 410 15.91 -9.84 16.23
N ARG A 411 17.22 -9.71 16.47
CA ARG A 411 18.25 -9.99 15.46
C ARG A 411 18.25 -11.46 15.02
N GLU A 412 17.90 -12.36 15.91
CA GLU A 412 17.70 -13.79 15.62
C GLU A 412 16.51 -14.02 14.69
N GLU A 413 15.39 -13.34 14.93
CA GLU A 413 14.23 -13.42 14.03
C GLU A 413 14.58 -12.91 12.64
N ILE A 414 15.30 -11.79 12.52
CA ILE A 414 15.76 -11.25 11.23
C ILE A 414 16.53 -12.33 10.45
N LYS A 415 17.51 -12.99 11.08
CA LYS A 415 18.27 -14.08 10.47
C LYS A 415 17.40 -15.28 10.10
N ASN A 416 16.51 -15.70 10.99
CA ASN A 416 15.66 -16.87 10.80
C ASN A 416 14.66 -16.67 9.65
N VAL A 417 14.02 -15.50 9.59
CA VAL A 417 13.07 -15.13 8.52
C VAL A 417 13.79 -14.99 7.18
N ALA A 418 14.98 -14.37 7.16
CA ALA A 418 15.80 -14.33 5.95
C ALA A 418 16.12 -15.75 5.45
N SER A 419 16.52 -16.66 6.35
CA SER A 419 16.79 -18.07 6.00
C SER A 419 15.55 -18.82 5.52
N LYS A 420 14.37 -18.50 6.03
CA LYS A 420 13.10 -19.12 5.66
C LYS A 420 12.64 -18.72 4.26
N TYR A 421 12.73 -17.45 3.91
CA TYR A 421 12.13 -16.91 2.67
C TYR A 421 13.12 -16.56 1.58
N LEU A 422 14.32 -16.08 1.92
CA LEU A 422 15.26 -15.52 0.94
C LEU A 422 16.34 -16.56 0.53
N ASN A 423 15.93 -17.78 0.24
CA ASN A 423 16.88 -18.82 -0.18
C ASN A 423 16.85 -19.07 -1.69
N THR A 424 17.95 -19.58 -2.21
CA THR A 424 18.19 -19.74 -3.66
C THR A 424 17.20 -20.66 -4.36
N ASN A 425 16.58 -21.61 -3.64
CA ASN A 425 15.61 -22.55 -4.23
C ASN A 425 14.20 -21.96 -4.36
N GLN A 426 13.90 -20.86 -3.66
CA GLN A 426 12.56 -20.26 -3.60
C GLN A 426 12.46 -18.95 -4.38
N ARG A 427 13.46 -18.62 -5.20
CA ARG A 427 13.56 -17.34 -5.89
C ARG A 427 13.19 -17.39 -7.36
N LEU A 428 12.79 -16.24 -7.85
CA LEU A 428 12.77 -15.87 -9.25
C LEU A 428 14.00 -15.02 -9.55
N LEU A 429 14.80 -15.37 -10.56
CA LEU A 429 15.75 -14.47 -11.20
C LEU A 429 15.06 -13.90 -12.44
N LEU A 430 14.92 -12.58 -12.48
CA LEU A 430 14.33 -11.86 -13.60
C LEU A 430 15.38 -10.95 -14.24
N GLU A 431 15.68 -11.22 -15.50
CA GLU A 431 16.44 -10.32 -16.36
C GLU A 431 15.47 -9.37 -17.05
N TYR A 432 15.53 -8.10 -16.68
CA TYR A 432 14.73 -7.05 -17.29
C TYR A 432 15.63 -6.29 -18.27
N LEU A 433 15.43 -6.52 -19.57
CA LEU A 433 16.36 -6.15 -20.63
C LEU A 433 15.79 -5.06 -21.54
N PRO A 434 16.63 -4.20 -22.13
CA PRO A 434 16.22 -3.40 -23.28
C PRO A 434 15.75 -4.30 -24.43
N GLU A 435 14.76 -3.86 -25.18
CA GLU A 435 14.40 -4.54 -26.43
C GLU A 435 15.54 -4.37 -27.44
N GLU A 436 16.02 -5.47 -28.02
CA GLU A 436 17.02 -5.40 -29.08
C GLU A 436 16.40 -4.70 -30.30
N ASN A 437 16.94 -3.56 -30.66
CA ASN A 437 16.55 -2.87 -31.89
C ASN A 437 17.10 -3.67 -33.09
N PRO A 438 16.30 -4.26 -33.95
CA PRO A 438 16.79 -5.06 -35.08
C PRO A 438 17.50 -4.22 -36.16
N ALA A 439 17.81 -2.95 -35.88
CA ALA A 439 18.36 -1.98 -36.83
C ALA A 439 19.79 -1.50 -36.50
N ASN A 440 20.60 -2.28 -35.74
CA ASN A 440 22.03 -2.03 -35.61
C ASN A 440 22.86 -3.21 -36.09
#